data_30f07872694b1dd67c0de4958fa71c75
#
_entry.id   30f07872694b1dd67c0de4958fa71c75
#
_cell.length_a   1.000
_cell.length_b   1.000
_cell.length_c   1.000
_cell.angle_alpha   90.00
_cell.angle_beta   90.00
_cell.angle_gamma   90.00
#
_symmetry.space_group_name_H-M   'P 1'
#
loop_
_entity.id
_entity.type
_entity.pdbx_description
1 polymer ?
#
loop_
_entity_poly.entity_id
_entity_poly.type
_entity_poly.pdbx_seq_one_letter_code
_entity_poly.pdbx_strand_id
1 'polypeptide(L)'
;MKIIRILLLGLVLPGLAYTADDAAKRWTQYEPSFKDFAEADRAKPPVKGGILFVGSSIFRRWTDVLEHMAPLPVLNRAFGGSRTGDQLARFEQLVPVYAPKVIVYYCGSNDLNAKPADAPDVIFARFREFSERVRAKYPATRLIYVSATRSPDRVLRWEHVDHYNALVRAYCAATPGRTFVDVNPALVDANGHPRLDLYIADKLHFHPPAYVAFTAIIKPVLERVWAEVNAAPAKAP
;
A
#
# COMPACT_ATOMS: atom_id res chain seq x y z
N MET A 1 -19.73 -42.38 29.35
CA MET A 1 -19.48 -41.37 28.32
C MET A 1 -18.41 -40.42 28.82
N LYS A 2 -17.16 -40.53 28.33
CA LYS A 2 -16.06 -39.65 28.73
C LYS A 2 -15.99 -38.50 27.66
N ILE A 3 -16.26 -37.28 28.12
CA ILE A 3 -16.16 -36.08 27.28
C ILE A 3 -14.69 -35.72 27.18
N ILE A 4 -14.11 -35.86 25.99
CA ILE A 4 -12.76 -35.40 25.68
C ILE A 4 -12.86 -33.91 25.40
N ARG A 5 -12.33 -33.08 26.32
CA ARG A 5 -12.12 -31.66 26.11
C ARG A 5 -10.85 -31.50 25.27
N ILE A 6 -11.01 -31.16 23.98
CA ILE A 6 -9.89 -30.76 23.13
C ILE A 6 -9.51 -29.35 23.55
N LEU A 7 -8.37 -29.22 24.22
CA LEU A 7 -7.70 -27.93 24.44
C LEU A 7 -7.08 -27.50 23.10
N LEU A 8 -7.69 -26.51 22.43
CA LEU A 8 -7.03 -25.80 21.36
C LEU A 8 -5.91 -24.93 21.97
N LEU A 9 -4.68 -25.45 21.96
CA LEU A 9 -3.50 -24.66 22.20
C LEU A 9 -3.34 -23.71 21.01
N GLY A 10 -3.71 -22.44 21.20
CA GLY A 10 -3.39 -21.38 20.26
C GLY A 10 -1.88 -21.23 20.16
N LEU A 11 -1.32 -21.60 19.01
CA LEU A 11 0.08 -21.32 18.66
C LEU A 11 0.24 -19.81 18.60
N VAL A 12 0.71 -19.19 19.67
CA VAL A 12 1.20 -17.80 19.65
C VAL A 12 2.55 -17.85 18.94
N LEU A 13 2.57 -17.46 17.67
CA LEU A 13 3.80 -17.28 16.92
C LEU A 13 4.62 -16.15 17.58
N PRO A 14 5.87 -16.42 18.01
CA PRO A 14 6.75 -15.36 18.51
C PRO A 14 7.26 -14.56 17.32
N GLY A 15 6.74 -13.37 17.12
CA GLY A 15 7.16 -12.48 16.03
C GLY A 15 6.31 -11.21 15.87
N LEU A 16 5.27 -11.05 16.65
CA LEU A 16 4.32 -9.92 16.54
C LEU A 16 4.57 -8.80 17.57
N ALA A 17 5.81 -8.60 18.00
CA ALA A 17 6.11 -7.52 18.93
C ALA A 17 6.34 -6.17 18.22
N TYR A 18 5.33 -5.69 17.50
CA TYR A 18 5.08 -4.27 17.38
C TYR A 18 4.55 -3.84 18.76
N THR A 19 5.44 -3.36 19.63
CA THR A 19 5.07 -3.06 21.02
C THR A 19 4.08 -1.90 21.06
N ALA A 20 3.24 -1.83 22.10
CA ALA A 20 2.32 -0.70 22.30
C ALA A 20 3.08 0.63 22.35
N ASP A 21 4.31 0.65 22.89
CA ASP A 21 5.18 1.82 22.95
C ASP A 21 5.70 2.24 21.56
N ASP A 22 6.08 1.29 20.71
CA ASP A 22 6.47 1.58 19.33
C ASP A 22 5.27 2.12 18.54
N ALA A 23 4.11 1.54 18.73
CA ALA A 23 2.87 2.03 18.14
C ALA A 23 2.56 3.46 18.59
N ALA A 24 2.68 3.78 19.87
CA ALA A 24 2.40 5.11 20.41
C ALA A 24 3.39 6.16 19.88
N LYS A 25 4.70 5.87 19.87
CA LYS A 25 5.73 6.77 19.32
C LYS A 25 5.50 7.03 17.83
N ARG A 26 5.21 5.99 17.06
CA ARG A 26 4.95 6.10 15.62
C ARG A 26 3.62 6.79 15.35
N TRP A 27 2.63 6.62 16.23
CA TRP A 27 1.39 7.39 16.17
C TRP A 27 1.66 8.89 16.23
N THR A 28 2.39 9.34 17.24
CA THR A 28 2.75 10.76 17.43
C THR A 28 3.58 11.31 16.25
N GLN A 29 4.49 10.51 15.69
CA GLN A 29 5.31 10.87 14.53
C GLN A 29 4.48 11.31 13.32
N TYR A 30 3.29 10.72 13.11
CA TYR A 30 2.46 10.99 11.93
C TYR A 30 1.34 12.01 12.17
N GLU A 31 1.14 12.48 13.40
CA GLU A 31 0.13 13.50 13.71
C GLU A 31 0.20 14.72 12.77
N PRO A 32 1.40 15.29 12.46
CA PRO A 32 1.47 16.41 11.51
C PRO A 32 0.85 16.08 10.15
N SER A 33 1.16 14.90 9.59
CA SER A 33 0.59 14.50 8.28
C SER A 33 -0.93 14.39 8.31
N PHE A 34 -1.50 13.85 9.40
CA PHE A 34 -2.96 13.72 9.53
C PHE A 34 -3.63 15.06 9.83
N LYS A 35 -2.95 15.98 10.51
CA LYS A 35 -3.38 17.36 10.65
C LYS A 35 -3.43 18.07 9.29
N ASP A 36 -2.38 17.94 8.48
CA ASP A 36 -2.32 18.51 7.13
C ASP A 36 -3.45 17.94 6.25
N PHE A 37 -3.74 16.62 6.34
CA PHE A 37 -4.86 16.01 5.62
C PHE A 37 -6.20 16.61 6.05
N ALA A 38 -6.44 16.76 7.35
CA ALA A 38 -7.67 17.34 7.87
C ALA A 38 -7.82 18.82 7.49
N GLU A 39 -6.73 19.59 7.43
CA GLU A 39 -6.73 20.97 6.98
C GLU A 39 -7.04 21.08 5.48
N ALA A 40 -6.40 20.25 4.65
CA ALA A 40 -6.67 20.18 3.22
C ALA A 40 -8.13 19.78 2.94
N ASP A 41 -8.67 18.82 3.70
CA ASP A 41 -10.05 18.35 3.55
C ASP A 41 -11.08 19.41 3.99
N ARG A 42 -10.74 20.25 4.98
CA ARG A 42 -11.59 21.41 5.34
C ARG A 42 -11.58 22.48 4.27
N ALA A 43 -10.41 22.75 3.69
CA ALA A 43 -10.25 23.76 2.63
C ALA A 43 -10.92 23.33 1.32
N LYS A 44 -10.82 22.05 0.98
CA LYS A 44 -11.43 21.46 -0.22
C LYS A 44 -11.91 20.04 0.10
N PRO A 45 -13.19 19.90 0.54
CA PRO A 45 -13.74 18.61 0.90
C PRO A 45 -13.65 17.60 -0.26
N PRO A 46 -13.00 16.43 -0.04
CA PRO A 46 -12.86 15.43 -1.08
C PRO A 46 -14.19 14.74 -1.38
N VAL A 47 -14.41 14.40 -2.64
CA VAL A 47 -15.57 13.61 -3.04
C VAL A 47 -15.38 12.17 -2.54
N LYS A 48 -16.34 11.68 -1.75
CA LYS A 48 -16.35 10.28 -1.31
C LYS A 48 -16.55 9.33 -2.49
N GLY A 49 -16.00 8.13 -2.38
CA GLY A 49 -16.14 7.13 -3.44
C GLY A 49 -15.18 7.33 -4.61
N GLY A 50 -14.14 8.17 -4.46
CA GLY A 50 -13.06 8.30 -5.42
C GLY A 50 -12.01 7.20 -5.32
N ILE A 51 -10.82 7.50 -5.82
CA ILE A 51 -9.61 6.66 -5.79
C ILE A 51 -8.67 7.20 -4.71
N LEU A 52 -8.33 6.37 -3.73
CA LEU A 52 -7.47 6.74 -2.61
C LEU A 52 -6.10 6.10 -2.74
N PHE A 53 -5.06 6.92 -2.87
CA PHE A 53 -3.66 6.49 -2.75
C PHE A 53 -3.25 6.52 -1.28
N VAL A 54 -2.82 5.38 -0.74
CA VAL A 54 -2.32 5.22 0.62
C VAL A 54 -0.97 4.52 0.61
N GLY A 55 -0.12 4.84 1.57
CA GLY A 55 1.20 4.22 1.65
C GLY A 55 2.26 5.12 2.22
N SER A 56 3.51 4.86 1.83
CA SER A 56 4.68 5.50 2.40
C SER A 56 5.28 6.63 1.54
N SER A 57 6.55 6.95 1.76
CA SER A 57 7.23 8.09 1.15
C SER A 57 7.24 8.09 -0.38
N ILE A 58 7.23 6.95 -1.02
CA ILE A 58 7.20 6.88 -2.49
C ILE A 58 5.92 7.53 -3.02
N PHE A 59 4.77 7.21 -2.48
CA PHE A 59 3.53 7.85 -2.87
C PHE A 59 3.39 9.28 -2.33
N ARG A 60 3.86 9.56 -1.10
CA ARG A 60 3.84 10.92 -0.55
C ARG A 60 4.63 11.90 -1.44
N ARG A 61 5.76 11.46 -1.98
CA ARG A 61 6.63 12.28 -2.85
C ARG A 61 6.14 12.38 -4.30
N TRP A 62 5.10 11.65 -4.67
CA TRP A 62 4.46 11.76 -5.98
C TRP A 62 3.52 12.97 -6.00
N THR A 63 4.10 14.16 -6.09
CA THR A 63 3.38 15.44 -6.02
C THR A 63 2.38 15.61 -7.16
N ASP A 64 2.74 15.11 -8.34
CA ASP A 64 1.98 15.29 -9.59
C ASP A 64 1.02 14.12 -9.86
N VAL A 65 0.73 13.28 -8.84
CA VAL A 65 -0.10 12.09 -9.02
C VAL A 65 -1.51 12.41 -9.51
N LEU A 66 -2.08 13.55 -9.11
CA LEU A 66 -3.40 13.99 -9.56
C LEU A 66 -3.40 14.31 -11.05
N GLU A 67 -2.36 15.01 -11.52
CA GLU A 67 -2.16 15.34 -12.92
C GLU A 67 -1.88 14.08 -13.76
N HIS A 68 -0.96 13.24 -13.28
CA HIS A 68 -0.59 12.00 -13.95
C HIS A 68 -1.78 11.03 -14.09
N MET A 69 -2.69 11.00 -13.14
CA MET A 69 -3.86 10.12 -13.16
C MET A 69 -5.10 10.79 -13.75
N ALA A 70 -5.06 12.07 -14.14
CA ALA A 70 -6.20 12.75 -14.73
C ALA A 70 -6.75 11.95 -15.95
N PRO A 71 -8.09 11.89 -16.16
CA PRO A 71 -9.16 12.58 -15.42
C PRO A 71 -9.71 11.80 -14.20
N LEU A 72 -9.02 10.79 -13.70
CA LEU A 72 -9.50 9.97 -12.58
C LEU A 72 -9.56 10.79 -11.27
N PRO A 73 -10.60 10.59 -10.43
CA PRO A 73 -10.77 11.34 -9.18
C PRO A 73 -9.85 10.81 -8.07
N VAL A 74 -8.57 11.13 -8.14
CA VAL A 74 -7.53 10.63 -7.24
C VAL A 74 -7.34 11.56 -6.05
N LEU A 75 -7.19 10.97 -4.87
CA LEU A 75 -6.77 11.61 -3.63
C LEU A 75 -5.55 10.88 -3.06
N ASN A 76 -4.47 11.63 -2.77
CA ASN A 76 -3.27 11.06 -2.15
C ASN A 76 -3.26 11.37 -0.64
N ARG A 77 -3.25 10.31 0.17
CA ARG A 77 -3.14 10.36 1.65
C ARG A 77 -2.01 9.45 2.15
N ALA A 78 -0.96 9.32 1.35
CA ALA A 78 0.26 8.63 1.76
C ALA A 78 1.07 9.49 2.74
N PHE A 79 1.70 8.86 3.73
CA PHE A 79 2.53 9.54 4.73
C PHE A 79 3.91 8.89 4.84
N GLY A 80 4.94 9.75 4.83
CA GLY A 80 6.33 9.34 4.67
C GLY A 80 6.88 8.49 5.81
N GLY A 81 7.69 7.47 5.49
CA GLY A 81 8.31 6.60 6.48
C GLY A 81 7.38 5.55 7.09
N SER A 82 6.11 5.51 6.69
CA SER A 82 5.15 4.56 7.25
C SER A 82 5.48 3.12 6.90
N ARG A 83 5.17 2.23 7.85
CA ARG A 83 5.23 0.77 7.76
C ARG A 83 3.83 0.21 7.63
N THR A 84 3.73 -1.08 7.31
CA THR A 84 2.44 -1.77 7.20
C THR A 84 1.63 -1.73 8.50
N GLY A 85 2.30 -1.81 9.66
CA GLY A 85 1.66 -1.64 10.97
C GLY A 85 1.08 -0.24 11.17
N ASP A 86 1.72 0.82 10.65
CA ASP A 86 1.22 2.19 10.74
C ASP A 86 -0.03 2.39 9.87
N GLN A 87 -0.06 1.76 8.68
CA GLN A 87 -1.25 1.77 7.82
C GLN A 87 -2.45 1.11 8.50
N LEU A 88 -2.21 0.00 9.24
CA LEU A 88 -3.25 -0.65 10.05
C LEU A 88 -3.71 0.23 11.22
N ALA A 89 -2.78 0.82 11.96
CA ALA A 89 -3.10 1.67 13.11
C ALA A 89 -3.93 2.90 12.70
N ARG A 90 -3.66 3.46 11.51
CA ARG A 90 -4.35 4.64 10.95
C ARG A 90 -5.54 4.30 10.05
N PHE A 91 -5.94 3.03 9.97
CA PHE A 91 -7.00 2.57 9.06
C PHE A 91 -8.27 3.41 9.15
N GLU A 92 -8.77 3.69 10.36
CA GLU A 92 -10.02 4.45 10.56
C GLU A 92 -9.91 5.92 10.12
N GLN A 93 -8.71 6.48 10.12
CA GLN A 93 -8.45 7.85 9.66
C GLN A 93 -8.17 7.92 8.15
N LEU A 94 -7.87 6.79 7.51
CA LEU A 94 -7.55 6.70 6.09
C LEU A 94 -8.75 6.24 5.26
N VAL A 95 -9.30 5.07 5.54
CA VAL A 95 -10.26 4.43 4.63
C VAL A 95 -11.70 4.93 4.84
N PRO A 96 -12.27 4.89 6.07
CA PRO A 96 -13.66 5.29 6.29
C PRO A 96 -13.96 6.76 6.00
N VAL A 97 -12.99 7.63 6.23
CA VAL A 97 -13.14 9.07 6.00
C VAL A 97 -13.50 9.36 4.53
N TYR A 98 -12.87 8.64 3.60
CA TYR A 98 -13.03 8.84 2.16
C TYR A 98 -13.97 7.84 1.50
N ALA A 99 -14.27 6.71 2.15
CA ALA A 99 -15.11 5.62 1.62
C ALA A 99 -14.79 5.30 0.14
N PRO A 100 -13.53 4.99 -0.23
CA PRO A 100 -13.08 4.91 -1.61
C PRO A 100 -13.69 3.71 -2.34
N LYS A 101 -13.96 3.86 -3.64
CA LYS A 101 -14.28 2.74 -4.53
C LYS A 101 -13.02 1.95 -4.93
N VAL A 102 -11.87 2.64 -5.02
CA VAL A 102 -10.59 2.01 -5.33
C VAL A 102 -9.53 2.54 -4.36
N ILE A 103 -8.72 1.63 -3.83
CA ILE A 103 -7.52 1.95 -3.05
C ILE A 103 -6.31 1.54 -3.88
N VAL A 104 -5.33 2.44 -4.02
CA VAL A 104 -3.99 2.14 -4.53
C VAL A 104 -3.03 2.17 -3.36
N TYR A 105 -2.42 1.04 -3.05
CA TYR A 105 -1.64 0.83 -1.82
C TYR A 105 -0.16 0.56 -2.14
N TYR A 106 0.75 1.29 -1.48
CA TYR A 106 2.18 1.07 -1.53
C TYR A 106 2.79 1.12 -0.13
N CYS A 107 3.23 -0.01 0.43
CA CYS A 107 3.91 -0.06 1.72
C CYS A 107 4.69 -1.39 1.87
N GLY A 108 5.66 -1.45 2.81
CA GLY A 108 6.42 -2.65 3.14
C GLY A 108 7.94 -2.44 3.08
N SER A 109 8.44 -1.55 2.21
CA SER A 109 9.88 -1.32 2.08
C SER A 109 10.53 -0.77 3.35
N ASN A 110 9.80 0.00 4.16
CA ASN A 110 10.31 0.53 5.43
C ASN A 110 10.32 -0.53 6.54
N ASP A 111 9.41 -1.49 6.49
CA ASP A 111 9.37 -2.64 7.39
C ASP A 111 10.63 -3.50 7.20
N LEU A 112 11.00 -3.80 5.95
CA LEU A 112 12.19 -4.56 5.57
C LEU A 112 13.51 -3.88 6.01
N ASN A 113 13.50 -2.57 6.24
CA ASN A 113 14.67 -1.78 6.65
C ASN A 113 14.57 -1.25 8.10
N ALA A 114 13.59 -1.70 8.85
CA ALA A 114 13.50 -1.44 10.27
C ALA A 114 14.69 -2.06 11.03
N LYS A 115 14.91 -1.61 12.26
CA LYS A 115 15.92 -2.19 13.17
C LYS A 115 15.24 -2.57 14.48
N PRO A 116 14.99 -3.87 14.72
CA PRO A 116 15.19 -4.99 13.78
C PRO A 116 14.27 -4.92 12.57
N ALA A 117 14.67 -5.53 11.45
CA ALA A 117 13.84 -5.64 10.25
C ALA A 117 12.72 -6.66 10.48
N ASP A 118 11.52 -6.35 9.95
CA ASP A 118 10.44 -7.31 9.93
C ASP A 118 10.66 -8.36 8.82
N ALA A 119 10.26 -9.61 9.08
CA ALA A 119 10.28 -10.65 8.07
C ALA A 119 9.19 -10.39 7.00
N PRO A 120 9.41 -10.79 5.72
CA PRO A 120 8.44 -10.63 4.64
C PRO A 120 7.04 -11.16 4.96
N ASP A 121 6.95 -12.31 5.64
CA ASP A 121 5.69 -12.94 6.05
C ASP A 121 4.92 -12.08 7.07
N VAL A 122 5.62 -11.44 8.01
CA VAL A 122 5.01 -10.52 9.00
C VAL A 122 4.47 -9.29 8.30
N ILE A 123 5.23 -8.72 7.36
CA ILE A 123 4.81 -7.57 6.57
C ILE A 123 3.58 -7.93 5.72
N PHE A 124 3.61 -9.09 5.09
CA PHE A 124 2.49 -9.62 4.31
C PHE A 124 1.25 -9.84 5.18
N ALA A 125 1.38 -10.42 6.38
CA ALA A 125 0.26 -10.62 7.30
C ALA A 125 -0.44 -9.31 7.64
N ARG A 126 0.31 -8.23 7.89
CA ARG A 126 -0.23 -6.88 8.15
C ARG A 126 -0.93 -6.29 6.92
N PHE A 127 -0.35 -6.43 5.73
CA PHE A 127 -1.00 -6.01 4.49
C PHE A 127 -2.30 -6.80 4.26
N ARG A 128 -2.28 -8.12 4.43
CA ARG A 128 -3.47 -8.96 4.32
C ARG A 128 -4.55 -8.51 5.29
N GLU A 129 -4.21 -8.24 6.54
CA GLU A 129 -5.15 -7.72 7.54
C GLU A 129 -5.76 -6.38 7.10
N PHE A 130 -4.95 -5.44 6.56
CA PHE A 130 -5.47 -4.20 5.99
C PHE A 130 -6.48 -4.47 4.87
N SER A 131 -6.13 -5.35 3.94
CA SER A 131 -6.99 -5.74 2.82
C SER A 131 -8.30 -6.39 3.26
N GLU A 132 -8.25 -7.25 4.30
CA GLU A 132 -9.44 -7.90 4.87
C GLU A 132 -10.34 -6.90 5.62
N ARG A 133 -9.76 -5.94 6.34
CA ARG A 133 -10.52 -4.83 6.96
C ARG A 133 -11.24 -3.99 5.90
N VAL A 134 -10.58 -3.69 4.78
CA VAL A 134 -11.23 -3.03 3.63
C VAL A 134 -12.40 -3.86 3.13
N ARG A 135 -12.21 -5.17 2.92
CA ARG A 135 -13.26 -6.07 2.42
C ARG A 135 -14.45 -6.17 3.36
N ALA A 136 -14.19 -6.28 4.65
CA ALA A 136 -15.23 -6.37 5.67
C ALA A 136 -16.10 -5.09 5.75
N LYS A 137 -15.48 -3.92 5.64
CA LYS A 137 -16.16 -2.63 5.81
C LYS A 137 -16.73 -2.10 4.48
N TYR A 138 -16.05 -2.40 3.37
CA TYR A 138 -16.37 -1.91 2.02
C TYR A 138 -16.19 -3.06 1.00
N PRO A 139 -17.12 -4.04 0.94
CA PRO A 139 -16.95 -5.24 0.12
C PRO A 139 -16.83 -4.97 -1.38
N ALA A 140 -17.38 -3.86 -1.87
CA ALA A 140 -17.27 -3.44 -3.26
C ALA A 140 -15.95 -2.72 -3.59
N THR A 141 -15.17 -2.28 -2.59
CA THR A 141 -13.91 -1.56 -2.82
C THR A 141 -12.86 -2.47 -3.42
N ARG A 142 -12.29 -2.04 -4.54
CA ARG A 142 -11.15 -2.69 -5.17
C ARG A 142 -9.85 -2.20 -4.52
N LEU A 143 -8.86 -3.08 -4.41
CA LEU A 143 -7.54 -2.72 -3.91
C LEU A 143 -6.48 -3.13 -4.92
N ILE A 144 -5.69 -2.14 -5.36
CA ILE A 144 -4.52 -2.30 -6.22
C ILE A 144 -3.29 -2.16 -5.33
N TYR A 145 -2.51 -3.23 -5.21
CA TYR A 145 -1.21 -3.18 -4.55
C TYR A 145 -0.13 -2.88 -5.59
N VAL A 146 0.65 -1.84 -5.35
CA VAL A 146 1.84 -1.51 -6.14
C VAL A 146 3.06 -2.11 -5.45
N SER A 147 3.87 -2.85 -6.20
CA SER A 147 5.02 -3.61 -5.67
C SER A 147 5.96 -2.75 -4.84
N ALA A 148 6.45 -3.30 -3.73
CA ALA A 148 7.59 -2.74 -3.04
C ALA A 148 8.79 -2.68 -4.00
N THR A 149 9.49 -1.55 -4.02
CA THR A 149 10.56 -1.30 -4.99
C THR A 149 11.91 -1.82 -4.52
N ARG A 150 12.66 -2.42 -5.47
CA ARG A 150 14.08 -2.71 -5.30
C ARG A 150 14.84 -1.39 -5.43
N SER A 151 15.35 -0.86 -4.33
CA SER A 151 16.15 0.37 -4.38
C SER A 151 17.65 0.05 -4.30
N PRO A 152 18.51 0.80 -5.03
CA PRO A 152 19.97 0.60 -4.97
C PRO A 152 20.57 0.80 -3.58
N ASP A 153 19.97 1.66 -2.75
CA ASP A 153 20.35 1.85 -1.34
C ASP A 153 20.18 0.58 -0.49
N ARG A 154 19.35 -0.37 -0.94
CA ARG A 154 18.92 -1.53 -0.16
C ARG A 154 19.14 -2.86 -0.88
N VAL A 155 20.21 -2.97 -1.67
CA VAL A 155 20.50 -4.15 -2.49
C VAL A 155 20.53 -5.45 -1.67
N LEU A 156 21.04 -5.41 -0.43
CA LEU A 156 21.07 -6.56 0.48
C LEU A 156 19.67 -7.02 0.97
N ARG A 157 18.63 -6.29 0.62
CA ARG A 157 17.24 -6.59 0.97
C ARG A 157 16.39 -6.99 -0.23
N TRP A 158 16.95 -7.05 -1.43
CA TRP A 158 16.18 -7.35 -2.64
C TRP A 158 15.48 -8.71 -2.59
N GLU A 159 16.13 -9.74 -2.09
CA GLU A 159 15.51 -11.06 -1.89
C GLU A 159 14.28 -10.99 -0.97
N HIS A 160 14.35 -10.20 0.09
CA HIS A 160 13.21 -9.98 0.99
C HIS A 160 12.10 -9.17 0.32
N VAL A 161 12.47 -8.18 -0.50
CA VAL A 161 11.49 -7.41 -1.32
C VAL A 161 10.79 -8.34 -2.29
N ASP A 162 11.53 -9.22 -2.96
CA ASP A 162 10.98 -10.18 -3.92
C ASP A 162 10.06 -11.19 -3.25
N HIS A 163 10.48 -11.73 -2.10
CA HIS A 163 9.65 -12.65 -1.33
C HIS A 163 8.35 -11.97 -0.88
N TYR A 164 8.43 -10.78 -0.33
CA TYR A 164 7.24 -10.01 0.05
C TYR A 164 6.31 -9.75 -1.15
N ASN A 165 6.86 -9.28 -2.27
CA ASN A 165 6.09 -9.05 -3.49
C ASN A 165 5.45 -10.34 -4.03
N ALA A 166 6.13 -11.49 -3.94
CA ALA A 166 5.60 -12.79 -4.35
C ALA A 166 4.39 -13.21 -3.50
N LEU A 167 4.47 -13.04 -2.16
CA LEU A 167 3.36 -13.31 -1.24
C LEU A 167 2.14 -12.45 -1.56
N VAL A 168 2.35 -11.14 -1.77
CA VAL A 168 1.26 -10.22 -2.12
C VAL A 168 0.68 -10.54 -3.50
N ARG A 169 1.50 -10.85 -4.49
CA ARG A 169 1.06 -11.25 -5.84
C ARG A 169 0.17 -12.48 -5.77
N ALA A 170 0.60 -13.52 -5.05
CA ALA A 170 -0.17 -14.75 -4.87
C ALA A 170 -1.52 -14.48 -4.18
N TYR A 171 -1.53 -13.66 -3.12
CA TYR A 171 -2.75 -13.26 -2.43
C TYR A 171 -3.71 -12.49 -3.35
N CYS A 172 -3.21 -11.54 -4.13
CA CYS A 172 -4.04 -10.77 -5.06
C CYS A 172 -4.62 -11.66 -6.15
N ALA A 173 -3.85 -12.61 -6.68
CA ALA A 173 -4.33 -13.56 -7.69
C ALA A 173 -5.45 -14.48 -7.17
N ALA A 174 -5.40 -14.85 -5.89
CA ALA A 174 -6.39 -15.71 -5.24
C ALA A 174 -7.59 -14.96 -4.64
N THR A 175 -7.56 -13.61 -4.60
CA THR A 175 -8.58 -12.83 -3.89
C THR A 175 -9.32 -11.89 -4.85
N PRO A 176 -10.61 -12.13 -5.11
CA PRO A 176 -11.40 -11.25 -5.96
C PRO A 176 -11.36 -9.78 -5.53
N GLY A 177 -11.23 -8.89 -6.48
CA GLY A 177 -11.16 -7.45 -6.22
C GLY A 177 -9.81 -6.96 -5.69
N ARG A 178 -8.77 -7.79 -5.75
CA ARG A 178 -7.38 -7.43 -5.45
C ARG A 178 -6.54 -7.56 -6.71
N THR A 179 -5.67 -6.58 -6.93
CA THR A 179 -4.80 -6.53 -8.12
C THR A 179 -3.38 -6.21 -7.68
N PHE A 180 -2.41 -6.93 -8.22
CA PHE A 180 -0.98 -6.63 -8.02
C PHE A 180 -0.44 -5.94 -9.26
N VAL A 181 0.27 -4.83 -9.09
CA VAL A 181 0.95 -4.08 -10.15
C VAL A 181 2.43 -4.01 -9.83
N ASP A 182 3.26 -4.52 -10.72
CA ASP A 182 4.71 -4.50 -10.57
C ASP A 182 5.32 -3.29 -11.28
N VAL A 183 5.94 -2.39 -10.52
CA VAL A 183 6.64 -1.22 -11.06
C VAL A 183 8.16 -1.41 -11.15
N ASN A 184 8.71 -2.51 -10.62
CA ASN A 184 10.15 -2.77 -10.64
C ASN A 184 10.75 -2.87 -12.06
N PRO A 185 10.05 -3.39 -13.08
CA PRO A 185 10.58 -3.39 -14.45
C PRO A 185 10.94 -2.01 -15.01
N ALA A 186 10.26 -0.96 -14.53
CA ALA A 186 10.59 0.42 -14.94
C ALA A 186 11.89 0.96 -14.32
N LEU A 187 12.37 0.31 -13.26
CA LEU A 187 13.51 0.74 -12.44
C LEU A 187 14.83 0.11 -12.86
N VAL A 188 14.81 -0.74 -13.87
CA VAL A 188 16.01 -1.41 -14.41
C VAL A 188 16.19 -1.15 -15.89
N ASP A 189 17.43 -1.20 -16.35
CA ASP A 189 17.77 -1.16 -17.78
C ASP A 189 17.56 -2.53 -18.46
N ALA A 190 17.87 -2.61 -19.76
CA ALA A 190 17.75 -3.85 -20.54
C ALA A 190 18.64 -5.00 -20.03
N ASN A 191 19.68 -4.70 -19.26
CA ASN A 191 20.58 -5.69 -18.65
C ASN A 191 20.18 -6.04 -17.21
N GLY A 192 19.09 -5.45 -16.68
CA GLY A 192 18.62 -5.68 -15.32
C GLY A 192 19.33 -4.84 -14.26
N HIS A 193 20.18 -3.88 -14.64
CA HIS A 193 20.84 -2.97 -13.71
C HIS A 193 19.90 -1.83 -13.29
N PRO A 194 20.00 -1.36 -12.05
CA PRO A 194 19.23 -0.21 -11.59
C PRO A 194 19.47 1.04 -12.43
N ARG A 195 18.41 1.68 -12.87
CA ARG A 195 18.42 2.98 -13.53
C ARG A 195 18.65 4.09 -12.50
N LEU A 196 19.94 4.37 -12.21
CA LEU A 196 20.32 5.35 -11.18
C LEU A 196 19.85 6.78 -11.52
N ASP A 197 19.62 7.09 -12.81
CA ASP A 197 19.03 8.34 -13.29
C ASP A 197 17.61 8.60 -12.76
N LEU A 198 16.91 7.56 -12.33
CA LEU A 198 15.57 7.67 -11.75
C LEU A 198 15.56 7.98 -10.25
N TYR A 199 16.70 7.86 -9.57
CA TYR A 199 16.80 8.01 -8.12
C TYR A 199 17.47 9.33 -7.75
N ILE A 200 16.99 9.96 -6.67
CA ILE A 200 17.71 11.08 -6.04
C ILE A 200 18.96 10.56 -5.32
N ALA A 201 19.75 11.47 -4.74
CA ALA A 201 21.06 11.15 -4.12
C ALA A 201 21.00 10.03 -3.05
N ASP A 202 19.87 9.83 -2.39
CA ASP A 202 19.69 8.78 -1.38
C ASP A 202 19.52 7.37 -1.99
N LYS A 203 19.43 7.24 -3.31
CA LYS A 203 19.25 5.98 -4.06
C LYS A 203 18.05 5.14 -3.62
N LEU A 204 17.07 5.79 -2.99
CA LEU A 204 15.83 5.21 -2.47
C LEU A 204 14.60 5.89 -3.06
N HIS A 205 14.58 7.22 -3.01
CA HIS A 205 13.48 8.01 -3.53
C HIS A 205 13.74 8.44 -4.97
N PHE A 206 12.69 8.87 -5.65
CA PHE A 206 12.71 9.03 -7.10
C PHE A 206 12.71 10.48 -7.54
N HIS A 207 13.34 10.73 -8.70
CA HIS A 207 13.12 11.89 -9.54
C HIS A 207 11.79 11.80 -10.30
N PRO A 208 11.21 12.92 -10.78
CA PRO A 208 9.96 12.93 -11.53
C PRO A 208 9.87 11.91 -12.68
N PRO A 209 10.91 11.64 -13.49
CA PRO A 209 10.83 10.64 -14.57
C PRO A 209 10.43 9.22 -14.11
N ALA A 210 10.77 8.83 -12.89
CA ALA A 210 10.33 7.53 -12.36
C ALA A 210 8.80 7.49 -12.18
N TYR A 211 8.21 8.59 -11.72
CA TYR A 211 6.76 8.66 -11.55
C TYR A 211 6.01 8.68 -12.88
N VAL A 212 6.62 9.25 -13.95
CA VAL A 212 6.10 9.12 -15.31
C VAL A 212 6.10 7.66 -15.75
N ALA A 213 7.19 6.92 -15.50
CA ALA A 213 7.25 5.49 -15.79
C ALA A 213 6.24 4.67 -14.96
N PHE A 214 6.05 5.00 -13.69
CA PHE A 214 5.01 4.38 -12.85
C PHE A 214 3.60 4.68 -13.36
N THR A 215 3.37 5.90 -13.86
CA THR A 215 2.09 6.28 -14.48
C THR A 215 1.77 5.38 -15.66
N ALA A 216 2.72 5.14 -16.54
CA ALA A 216 2.53 4.28 -17.71
C ALA A 216 2.11 2.82 -17.34
N ILE A 217 2.52 2.36 -16.16
CA ILE A 217 2.20 1.01 -15.66
C ILE A 217 0.90 0.99 -14.85
N ILE A 218 0.72 1.95 -13.95
CA ILE A 218 -0.38 1.95 -12.98
C ILE A 218 -1.68 2.46 -13.62
N LYS A 219 -1.61 3.54 -14.41
CA LYS A 219 -2.80 4.21 -14.92
C LYS A 219 -3.71 3.31 -15.77
N PRO A 220 -3.21 2.51 -16.72
CA PRO A 220 -4.09 1.61 -17.50
C PRO A 220 -4.83 0.58 -16.65
N VAL A 221 -4.17 0.06 -15.60
CA VAL A 221 -4.81 -0.86 -14.65
C VAL A 221 -5.86 -0.13 -13.82
N LEU A 222 -5.55 1.06 -13.36
CA LEU A 222 -6.44 1.88 -12.55
C LEU A 222 -7.68 2.31 -13.33
N GLU A 223 -7.55 2.71 -14.59
CA GLU A 223 -8.63 3.07 -15.50
C GLU A 223 -9.59 1.90 -15.72
N ARG A 224 -9.04 0.70 -15.97
CA ARG A 224 -9.84 -0.52 -16.09
C ARG A 224 -10.62 -0.82 -14.81
N VAL A 225 -9.93 -0.84 -13.66
CA VAL A 225 -10.58 -1.11 -12.36
C VAL A 225 -11.62 -0.04 -12.03
N TRP A 226 -11.34 1.22 -12.34
CA TRP A 226 -12.29 2.32 -12.16
C TRP A 226 -13.54 2.19 -13.02
N ALA A 227 -13.38 1.78 -14.28
CA ALA A 227 -14.50 1.48 -15.16
C ALA A 227 -15.36 0.33 -14.63
N GLU A 228 -14.74 -0.77 -14.16
CA GLU A 228 -15.42 -1.93 -13.57
C GLU A 228 -16.29 -1.55 -12.35
N VAL A 229 -15.78 -0.73 -11.42
CA VAL A 229 -16.53 -0.34 -10.20
C VAL A 229 -17.63 0.69 -10.47
N ASN A 230 -17.61 1.34 -11.63
CA ASN A 230 -18.63 2.31 -12.05
C ASN A 230 -19.56 1.78 -13.15
N ALA A 231 -19.29 0.60 -13.69
CA ALA A 231 -20.22 -0.06 -14.60
C ALA A 231 -21.55 -0.32 -13.86
N ALA A 232 -22.67 0.00 -14.50
CA ALA A 232 -23.98 -0.37 -13.97
C ALA A 232 -24.03 -1.89 -13.78
N PRO A 233 -24.65 -2.42 -12.70
CA PRO A 233 -24.84 -3.85 -12.58
C PRO A 233 -25.54 -4.34 -13.84
N ALA A 234 -24.98 -5.40 -14.45
CA ALA A 234 -25.62 -6.04 -15.60
C ALA A 234 -27.07 -6.33 -15.19
N LYS A 235 -28.03 -5.85 -15.98
CA LYS A 235 -29.44 -6.22 -15.77
C LYS A 235 -29.47 -7.74 -15.74
N ALA A 236 -29.91 -8.29 -14.62
CA ALA A 236 -30.19 -9.73 -14.56
C ALA A 236 -31.16 -10.09 -15.67
N PRO A 237 -30.93 -11.20 -16.37
CA PRO A 237 -31.78 -11.67 -17.46
C PRO A 237 -33.18 -11.98 -16.97
#